data_ceb37ccec5cc69aa8d5e07a84862ae81
#
_entry.id   ceb37ccec5cc69aa8d5e07a84862ae81
#
_cell.length_a   1.000
_cell.length_b   1.000
_cell.length_c   1.000
_cell.angle_alpha   90.00
_cell.angle_beta   90.00
_cell.angle_gamma   90.00
#
_symmetry.space_group_name_H-M   'P 1'
#
loop_
_entity.id
_entity.type
_entity.pdbx_description
1 polymer ?
#
loop_
_entity_poly.entity_id
_entity_poly.type
_entity_poly.pdbx_seq_one_letter_code
_entity_poly.pdbx_strand_id
1 'polypeptide(L)'
;MSTPIKPAPQAPSPPAILDIEASGFGLGSYPIEVGFVQPDGQTWCSLVRPQPDWQHWDPNAATVHNITREQLQISGRSPAEIVEVLNDRLRG
;
A
#
# COMPACT_ATOMS: atom_id res chain seq x y z
N MET A 1 41.74 2.83 24.30
CA MET A 1 40.42 3.43 24.08
C MET A 1 39.84 2.87 22.81
N SER A 2 38.74 2.33 22.96
CA SER A 2 38.05 1.84 21.81
C SER A 2 37.49 3.01 21.05
N THR A 3 37.82 3.08 19.77
CA THR A 3 37.01 3.82 18.86
C THR A 3 35.55 3.45 19.13
N PRO A 4 34.64 4.41 19.07
CA PRO A 4 33.26 4.05 19.08
C PRO A 4 33.08 3.04 17.96
N ILE A 5 33.05 1.84 18.36
CA ILE A 5 32.77 0.77 17.46
C ILE A 5 31.42 1.13 16.89
N LYS A 6 31.42 1.54 15.66
CA LYS A 6 30.18 1.39 14.93
C LYS A 6 29.70 0.00 15.26
N PRO A 7 28.52 -0.13 15.80
CA PRO A 7 27.98 -1.45 15.93
C PRO A 7 28.30 -2.17 14.64
N ALA A 8 28.84 -3.36 14.77
CA ALA A 8 29.05 -4.23 13.63
C ALA A 8 27.90 -3.97 12.68
N PRO A 9 28.17 -3.87 11.38
CA PRO A 9 27.11 -3.58 10.45
C PRO A 9 25.95 -4.48 10.78
N GLN A 10 25.06 -3.93 11.55
CA GLN A 10 23.80 -4.60 11.76
C GLN A 10 23.26 -4.82 10.38
N ALA A 11 22.76 -6.01 10.18
CA ALA A 11 21.96 -6.22 9.00
C ALA A 11 21.07 -4.99 8.86
N PRO A 12 21.08 -4.33 7.73
CA PRO A 12 20.24 -3.17 7.54
C PRO A 12 18.82 -3.53 7.96
N SER A 13 18.18 -2.61 8.66
CA SER A 13 16.78 -2.80 8.99
C SER A 13 16.05 -3.20 7.73
N PRO A 14 15.13 -4.15 7.80
CA PRO A 14 14.32 -4.49 6.63
C PRO A 14 13.71 -3.22 6.06
N PRO A 15 13.67 -3.08 4.75
CA PRO A 15 12.99 -1.94 4.16
C PRO A 15 11.49 -1.98 4.46
N ALA A 16 10.85 -0.83 4.45
CA ALA A 16 9.41 -0.81 4.40
C ALA A 16 8.96 -1.44 3.07
N ILE A 17 7.97 -2.29 3.12
CA ILE A 17 7.45 -2.96 1.93
C ILE A 17 6.05 -2.41 1.65
N LEU A 18 5.87 -1.90 0.44
CA LEU A 18 4.59 -1.40 -0.04
C LEU A 18 4.04 -2.38 -1.06
N ASP A 19 2.79 -2.77 -0.90
CA ASP A 19 2.10 -3.64 -1.84
C ASP A 19 0.81 -2.97 -2.29
N ILE A 20 0.51 -3.06 -3.57
CA ILE A 20 -0.65 -2.43 -4.17
C ILE A 20 -1.35 -3.42 -5.08
N GLU A 21 -2.66 -3.59 -4.87
CA GLU A 21 -3.52 -4.28 -5.83
C GLU A 21 -4.22 -3.23 -6.71
N ALA A 22 -4.40 -3.54 -7.97
CA ALA A 22 -4.96 -2.61 -8.93
C ALA A 22 -6.22 -3.16 -9.59
N SER A 23 -7.00 -2.26 -10.19
CA SER A 23 -8.24 -2.62 -10.88
C SER A 23 -8.01 -3.41 -12.16
N GLY A 24 -6.80 -3.40 -12.68
CA GLY A 24 -6.44 -4.10 -13.91
C GLY A 24 -4.96 -4.00 -14.18
N PHE A 25 -4.56 -4.35 -15.42
CA PHE A 25 -3.18 -4.48 -15.83
C PHE A 25 -2.84 -3.49 -16.93
N GLY A 26 -3.06 -2.29 -16.86
CA GLY A 26 -2.70 -1.38 -17.94
C GLY A 26 -3.10 0.05 -17.68
N LEU A 27 -3.07 0.83 -18.74
CA LEU A 27 -3.44 2.23 -18.66
C LEU A 27 -4.88 2.36 -18.16
N GLY A 28 -5.10 3.34 -17.32
CA GLY A 28 -6.41 3.57 -16.72
C GLY A 28 -6.66 2.76 -15.45
N SER A 29 -5.78 1.83 -15.11
CA SER A 29 -5.89 1.10 -13.84
C SER A 29 -5.66 2.04 -12.66
N TYR A 30 -6.33 1.76 -11.57
CA TYR A 30 -6.18 2.55 -10.34
C TYR A 30 -5.98 1.61 -9.14
N PRO A 31 -5.35 2.09 -8.06
CA PRO A 31 -5.15 1.25 -6.88
C PRO A 31 -6.49 0.95 -6.21
N ILE A 32 -6.66 -0.28 -5.77
CA ILE A 32 -7.86 -0.72 -5.07
C ILE A 32 -7.57 -1.17 -3.65
N GLU A 33 -6.35 -1.60 -3.37
CA GLU A 33 -5.90 -1.91 -2.02
C GLU A 33 -4.45 -1.49 -1.90
N VAL A 34 -4.13 -0.89 -0.78
CA VAL A 34 -2.76 -0.47 -0.45
C VAL A 34 -2.41 -1.05 0.90
N GLY A 35 -1.27 -1.70 0.98
CA GLY A 35 -0.77 -2.23 2.23
C GLY A 35 0.71 -1.96 2.38
N PHE A 36 1.19 -1.91 3.62
CA PHE A 36 2.61 -1.83 3.86
C PHE A 36 3.01 -2.57 5.13
N VAL A 37 4.27 -2.95 5.16
CA VAL A 37 4.92 -3.51 6.33
C VAL A 37 6.06 -2.57 6.71
N GLN A 38 6.04 -2.04 7.92
CA GLN A 38 7.10 -1.18 8.42
C GLN A 38 8.32 -2.02 8.82
N PRO A 39 9.51 -1.39 8.90
CA PRO A 39 10.71 -2.12 9.32
C PRO A 39 10.60 -2.81 10.68
N ASP A 40 9.75 -2.29 11.56
CA ASP A 40 9.51 -2.89 12.88
C ASP A 40 8.48 -4.03 12.86
N GLY A 41 7.98 -4.38 11.68
CA GLY A 41 7.01 -5.46 11.52
C GLY A 41 5.55 -5.01 11.62
N GLN A 42 5.27 -3.76 11.94
CA GLN A 42 3.91 -3.27 11.96
C GLN A 42 3.34 -3.21 10.54
N THR A 43 2.09 -3.62 10.41
CA THR A 43 1.42 -3.66 9.12
C THR A 43 0.20 -2.76 9.12
N TRP A 44 -0.15 -2.31 7.94
CA TRP A 44 -1.38 -1.55 7.71
C TRP A 44 -1.85 -1.83 6.30
N CYS A 45 -3.15 -1.94 6.12
CA CYS A 45 -3.72 -2.04 4.79
C CYS A 45 -5.10 -1.39 4.76
N SER A 46 -5.48 -0.96 3.58
CA SER A 46 -6.79 -0.36 3.35
C SER A 46 -7.23 -0.57 1.92
N LEU A 47 -8.53 -0.75 1.76
CA LEU A 47 -9.14 -0.62 0.46
C LEU A 47 -9.16 0.86 0.07
N VAL A 48 -9.11 1.12 -1.21
CA VAL A 48 -9.12 2.48 -1.77
C VAL A 48 -10.48 2.74 -2.39
N ARG A 49 -11.14 3.81 -1.96
CA ARG A 49 -12.39 4.21 -2.59
C ARG A 49 -12.09 4.86 -3.93
N PRO A 50 -12.63 4.34 -5.03
CA PRO A 50 -12.36 4.91 -6.34
C PRO A 50 -12.86 6.35 -6.44
N GLN A 51 -12.09 7.19 -7.14
CA GLN A 51 -12.55 8.50 -7.52
C GLN A 51 -13.67 8.35 -8.56
N PRO A 52 -14.57 9.34 -8.67
CA PRO A 52 -15.71 9.22 -9.59
C PRO A 52 -15.34 8.95 -11.05
N ASP A 53 -14.17 9.42 -11.49
CA ASP A 53 -13.69 9.22 -12.86
C ASP A 53 -12.88 7.93 -13.03
N TRP A 54 -12.66 7.15 -11.97
CA TRP A 54 -11.94 5.89 -12.04
C TRP A 54 -12.90 4.77 -12.40
N GLN A 55 -13.02 4.49 -13.68
CA GLN A 55 -14.02 3.55 -14.20
C GLN A 55 -13.44 2.20 -14.64
N HIS A 56 -12.12 2.12 -14.83
CA HIS A 56 -11.49 0.91 -15.32
C HIS A 56 -11.68 -0.26 -14.35
N TRP A 57 -12.12 -1.37 -14.87
CA TRP A 57 -12.28 -2.59 -14.09
C TRP A 57 -12.02 -3.80 -14.97
N ASP A 58 -11.02 -4.61 -14.59
CA ASP A 58 -10.66 -5.80 -15.34
C ASP A 58 -11.17 -7.03 -14.60
N PRO A 59 -12.12 -7.78 -15.16
CA PRO A 59 -12.63 -8.99 -14.52
C PRO A 59 -11.55 -10.06 -14.26
N ASN A 60 -10.51 -10.10 -15.09
CA ASN A 60 -9.42 -11.05 -14.89
C ASN A 60 -8.59 -10.69 -13.67
N ALA A 61 -8.32 -9.41 -13.46
CA ALA A 61 -7.66 -8.96 -12.24
C ALA A 61 -8.55 -9.24 -11.01
N ALA A 62 -9.85 -9.05 -11.15
CA ALA A 62 -10.79 -9.31 -10.06
C ALA A 62 -10.77 -10.77 -9.60
N THR A 63 -10.51 -11.71 -10.51
CA THR A 63 -10.37 -13.13 -10.12
C THR A 63 -9.11 -13.39 -9.30
N VAL A 64 -8.10 -12.54 -9.45
CA VAL A 64 -6.85 -12.67 -8.70
C VAL A 64 -6.98 -12.09 -7.29
N HIS A 65 -7.46 -10.84 -7.17
CA HIS A 65 -7.52 -10.18 -5.87
C HIS A 65 -8.83 -10.43 -5.11
N ASN A 66 -9.86 -10.88 -5.81
CA ASN A 66 -11.16 -11.24 -5.19
C ASN A 66 -11.84 -10.08 -4.47
N ILE A 67 -11.63 -8.85 -4.94
CA ILE A 67 -12.21 -7.64 -4.37
C ILE A 67 -13.23 -7.09 -5.37
N THR A 68 -14.41 -6.70 -4.88
CA THR A 68 -15.46 -6.11 -5.72
C THR A 68 -15.44 -4.59 -5.66
N ARG A 69 -15.92 -3.95 -6.73
CA ARG A 69 -16.06 -2.49 -6.72
C ARG A 69 -16.99 -2.01 -5.61
N GLU A 70 -18.01 -2.77 -5.30
CA GLU A 70 -18.94 -2.44 -4.24
C GLU A 70 -18.24 -2.40 -2.89
N GLN A 71 -17.36 -3.35 -2.62
CA GLN A 71 -16.55 -3.34 -1.41
C GLN A 71 -15.69 -2.08 -1.30
N LEU A 72 -15.14 -1.61 -2.42
CA LEU A 72 -14.34 -0.41 -2.44
C LEU A 72 -15.16 0.83 -2.07
N GLN A 73 -16.39 0.90 -2.57
CA GLN A 73 -17.26 2.05 -2.28
C GLN A 73 -17.70 2.07 -0.82
N ILE A 74 -17.95 0.91 -0.23
CA ILE A 74 -18.47 0.80 1.13
C ILE A 74 -17.34 0.91 2.16
N SER A 75 -16.22 0.23 1.92
CA SER A 75 -15.17 0.06 2.91
C SER A 75 -13.87 0.79 2.59
N GLY A 76 -13.76 1.37 1.40
CA GLY A 76 -12.54 2.05 0.98
C GLY A 76 -12.36 3.40 1.64
N ARG A 77 -11.10 3.75 1.91
CA ARG A 77 -10.72 5.10 2.34
C ARG A 77 -10.43 5.94 1.12
N SER A 78 -10.63 7.23 1.22
CA SER A 78 -10.29 8.12 0.11
C SER A 78 -8.78 8.08 -0.15
N PRO A 79 -8.35 8.27 -1.41
CA PRO A 79 -6.92 8.36 -1.71
C PRO A 79 -6.19 9.41 -0.87
N ALA A 80 -6.82 10.53 -0.58
CA ALA A 80 -6.22 11.57 0.26
C ALA A 80 -5.92 11.07 1.66
N GLU A 81 -6.85 10.34 2.28
CA GLU A 81 -6.63 9.76 3.61
C GLU A 81 -5.48 8.75 3.57
N ILE A 82 -5.41 7.93 2.51
CA ILE A 82 -4.35 6.94 2.37
C ILE A 82 -3.00 7.62 2.24
N VAL A 83 -2.90 8.68 1.44
CA VAL A 83 -1.67 9.45 1.30
C VAL A 83 -1.23 10.04 2.65
N GLU A 84 -2.16 10.54 3.44
CA GLU A 84 -1.83 11.05 4.77
C GLU A 84 -1.26 9.94 5.66
N VAL A 85 -1.85 8.76 5.65
CA VAL A 85 -1.35 7.63 6.44
C VAL A 85 0.04 7.22 5.96
N LEU A 86 0.24 7.11 4.66
CA LEU A 86 1.54 6.75 4.09
C LEU A 86 2.61 7.78 4.48
N ASN A 87 2.29 9.06 4.37
CA ASN A 87 3.23 10.11 4.74
C ASN A 87 3.59 10.07 6.22
N ASP A 88 2.62 9.79 7.07
CA ASP A 88 2.83 9.71 8.51
C ASP A 88 3.65 8.47 8.90
N ARG A 89 3.26 7.31 8.37
CA ARG A 89 3.84 6.02 8.76
C ARG A 89 5.17 5.72 8.10
N LEU A 90 5.37 6.17 6.86
CA LEU A 90 6.57 5.89 6.10
C LEU A 90 7.57 7.04 6.09
N ARG A 91 7.30 8.08 6.83
CA ARG A 91 8.24 9.17 7.03
C ARG A 91 9.45 8.62 7.76
N GLY A 92 10.54 8.55 7.03
CA GLY A 92 11.74 7.89 7.46
C GLY A 92 12.56 8.59 8.51
#